data_19f4eba75ff56e6473421d09068294e2
#
_entry.id   19f4eba75ff56e6473421d09068294e2
#
_cell.length_a   1.000
_cell.length_b   1.000
_cell.length_c   1.000
_cell.angle_alpha   90.00
_cell.angle_beta   90.00
_cell.angle_gamma   90.00
#
_symmetry.space_group_name_H-M   'P 1'
#
loop_
_entity.id
_entity.type
_entity.pdbx_description
1 polymer ?
#
loop_
_entity_poly.entity_id
_entity_poly.type
_entity_poly.pdbx_seq_one_letter_code
_entity_poly.pdbx_strand_id
1 'polypeptide(L)'
;MKEYRISKYDPQFRVNGAYQKNEWTSVSDIGKVFDDGVLTLAEYLRVENEYIQFCLNAMKAAGVTGLSVCAPEIYCEGLRLPKRVCDTDSICEIIRWCLREKCWAKLEGTRFFLHFGYDYYLSLYRNRCSKAACRNSG
;
A
#
# COMPACT_ATOMS: atom_id res chain seq x y z
N MET A 1 17.06 -0.57 8.90
CA MET A 1 16.00 -0.54 7.89
C MET A 1 15.21 0.76 8.02
N LYS A 2 15.02 1.45 6.94
CA LYS A 2 14.29 2.72 6.95
C LYS A 2 12.81 2.50 6.61
N GLU A 3 11.94 3.09 7.41
CA GLU A 3 10.50 3.02 7.23
C GLU A 3 9.98 4.32 6.60
N TYR A 4 9.12 4.18 5.60
CA TYR A 4 8.39 5.29 5.00
C TYR A 4 6.90 5.02 5.17
N ARG A 5 6.19 5.93 5.81
CA ARG A 5 4.74 5.84 5.98
C ARG A 5 4.04 6.68 4.94
N ILE A 6 3.03 6.08 4.32
CA ILE A 6 2.20 6.74 3.32
C ILE A 6 0.79 6.83 3.88
N SER A 7 0.22 8.02 3.83
CA SER A 7 -1.14 8.25 4.30
C SER A 7 -1.80 9.33 3.44
N LYS A 8 -3.08 9.14 3.13
CA LYS A 8 -3.89 10.15 2.45
C LYS A 8 -4.34 11.27 3.40
N TYR A 9 -4.15 11.07 4.71
CA TYR A 9 -4.65 11.98 5.74
C TYR A 9 -3.69 13.14 5.94
N ASP A 10 -4.22 14.35 5.92
CA ASP A 10 -3.43 15.56 6.14
C ASP A 10 -3.07 15.69 7.62
N PRO A 11 -1.76 15.73 7.97
CA PRO A 11 -1.33 15.81 9.38
C PRO A 11 -1.85 17.04 10.12
N GLN A 12 -2.16 18.13 9.42
CA GLN A 12 -2.67 19.35 10.07
C GLN A 12 -3.99 19.14 10.82
N PHE A 13 -4.79 18.13 10.42
CA PHE A 13 -6.06 17.80 11.06
C PHE A 13 -5.90 16.84 12.24
N ARG A 14 -4.70 16.45 12.57
CA ARG A 14 -4.45 15.60 13.73
C ARG A 14 -4.08 16.45 14.94
N VAL A 15 -4.93 16.41 15.95
CA VAL A 15 -4.78 17.18 17.18
C VAL A 15 -4.76 16.23 18.37
N ASN A 16 -3.71 16.30 19.21
CA ASN A 16 -3.54 15.44 20.38
C ASN A 16 -3.69 13.95 20.07
N GLY A 17 -3.17 13.52 18.92
CA GLY A 17 -3.23 12.12 18.49
C GLY A 17 -4.53 11.70 17.85
N ALA A 18 -5.54 12.58 17.79
CA ALA A 18 -6.85 12.28 17.18
C ALA A 18 -7.04 13.03 15.86
N TYR A 19 -7.52 12.34 14.84
CA TYR A 19 -7.82 12.96 13.55
C TYR A 19 -9.18 13.66 13.61
N GLN A 20 -9.20 14.97 13.32
CA GLN A 20 -10.38 15.83 13.52
C GLN A 20 -11.28 15.95 12.30
N LYS A 21 -10.78 15.62 11.12
CA LYS A 21 -11.56 15.71 9.89
C LYS A 21 -12.34 14.42 9.67
N ASN A 22 -13.62 14.54 9.30
CA ASN A 22 -14.42 13.40 8.89
C ASN A 22 -14.08 13.06 7.43
N GLU A 23 -13.37 11.97 7.23
CA GLU A 23 -12.83 11.55 5.95
C GLU A 23 -13.02 10.06 5.73
N TRP A 24 -13.16 9.64 4.48
CA TRP A 24 -13.35 8.23 4.15
C TRP A 24 -12.10 7.40 4.47
N THR A 25 -12.31 6.14 4.79
CA THR A 25 -11.24 5.22 5.19
C THR A 25 -11.16 3.95 4.34
N SER A 26 -12.20 3.64 3.57
CA SER A 26 -12.24 2.39 2.81
C SER A 26 -13.07 2.50 1.55
N VAL A 27 -12.96 1.48 0.69
CA VAL A 27 -13.72 1.37 -0.56
C VAL A 27 -15.24 1.34 -0.31
N SER A 28 -15.67 0.84 0.85
CA SER A 28 -17.10 0.77 1.20
C SER A 28 -17.72 2.14 1.47
N ASP A 29 -16.89 3.18 1.59
CA ASP A 29 -17.35 4.55 1.83
C ASP A 29 -17.78 5.29 0.56
N ILE A 30 -17.59 4.68 -0.62
CA ILE A 30 -18.04 5.29 -1.88
C ILE A 30 -19.54 5.55 -1.80
N GLY A 31 -19.94 6.78 -2.10
CA GLY A 31 -21.33 7.23 -2.04
C GLY A 31 -21.74 7.87 -0.72
N LYS A 32 -20.92 7.78 0.32
CA LYS A 32 -21.19 8.44 1.60
C LYS A 32 -20.71 9.87 1.60
N VAL A 33 -21.24 10.67 2.52
CA VAL A 33 -20.92 12.10 2.66
C VAL A 33 -19.90 12.31 3.76
N PHE A 34 -18.86 13.06 3.46
CA PHE A 34 -17.79 13.45 4.38
C PHE A 34 -17.60 14.96 4.36
N ASP A 35 -16.62 15.46 5.12
CA ASP A 35 -16.35 16.90 5.21
C ASP A 35 -16.06 17.54 3.84
N ASP A 36 -15.42 16.81 2.93
CA ASP A 36 -15.13 17.28 1.57
C ASP A 36 -16.28 17.04 0.58
N GLY A 37 -17.39 16.46 1.02
CA GLY A 37 -18.53 16.12 0.17
C GLY A 37 -18.70 14.61 -0.02
N VAL A 38 -19.43 14.22 -1.05
CA VAL A 38 -19.68 12.81 -1.36
C VAL A 38 -18.41 12.17 -1.92
N LEU A 39 -18.04 11.00 -1.40
CA LEU A 39 -16.95 10.23 -2.00
C LEU A 39 -17.46 9.59 -3.29
N THR A 40 -16.93 10.06 -4.42
CA THR A 40 -17.24 9.50 -5.73
C THR A 40 -16.30 8.32 -6.04
N LEU A 41 -16.74 7.45 -6.95
CA LEU A 41 -15.89 6.38 -7.47
C LEU A 41 -14.61 6.95 -8.11
N ALA A 42 -14.74 8.04 -8.87
CA ALA A 42 -13.59 8.67 -9.53
C ALA A 42 -12.54 9.15 -8.52
N GLU A 43 -12.96 9.80 -7.43
CA GLU A 43 -12.05 10.25 -6.39
C GLU A 43 -11.39 9.07 -5.66
N TYR A 44 -12.17 8.04 -5.34
CA TYR A 44 -11.61 6.84 -4.72
C TYR A 44 -10.54 6.20 -5.61
N LEU A 45 -10.83 6.03 -6.90
CA LEU A 45 -9.87 5.43 -7.85
C LEU A 45 -8.62 6.28 -8.02
N ARG A 46 -8.77 7.61 -7.98
CA ARG A 46 -7.63 8.52 -8.04
C ARG A 46 -6.65 8.25 -6.90
N VAL A 47 -7.16 8.18 -5.68
CA VAL A 47 -6.33 7.92 -4.49
C VAL A 47 -5.74 6.52 -4.53
N GLU A 48 -6.54 5.52 -4.85
CA GLU A 48 -6.06 4.13 -4.97
C GLU A 48 -4.91 4.03 -5.98
N ASN A 49 -5.04 4.66 -7.14
CA ASN A 49 -4.02 4.65 -8.17
C ASN A 49 -2.74 5.38 -7.74
N GLU A 50 -2.86 6.44 -6.96
CA GLU A 50 -1.69 7.13 -6.39
C GLU A 50 -0.89 6.22 -5.44
N TYR A 51 -1.59 5.45 -4.60
CA TYR A 51 -0.95 4.47 -3.72
C TYR A 51 -0.25 3.37 -4.52
N ILE A 52 -0.92 2.83 -5.52
CA ILE A 52 -0.35 1.78 -6.38
C ILE A 52 0.89 2.32 -7.10
N GLN A 53 0.79 3.51 -7.68
CA GLN A 53 1.91 4.13 -8.40
C GLN A 53 3.08 4.40 -7.46
N PHE A 54 2.81 4.84 -6.24
CA PHE A 54 3.86 5.01 -5.23
C PHE A 54 4.61 3.70 -4.99
N CYS A 55 3.89 2.60 -4.82
CA CYS A 55 4.51 1.29 -4.59
C CYS A 55 5.37 0.87 -5.78
N LEU A 56 4.88 1.04 -7.00
CA LEU A 56 5.63 0.70 -8.21
C LEU A 56 6.89 1.54 -8.36
N ASN A 57 6.79 2.83 -8.09
CA ASN A 57 7.94 3.74 -8.16
C ASN A 57 8.99 3.39 -7.10
N ALA A 58 8.55 3.03 -5.90
CA ALA A 58 9.45 2.61 -4.82
C ALA A 58 10.16 1.31 -5.16
N MET A 59 9.46 0.34 -5.74
CA MET A 59 10.07 -0.91 -6.21
C MET A 59 11.13 -0.64 -7.27
N LYS A 60 10.80 0.19 -8.24
CA LYS A 60 11.73 0.57 -9.31
C LYS A 60 12.98 1.24 -8.73
N ALA A 61 12.81 2.18 -7.82
CA ALA A 61 13.95 2.87 -7.18
C ALA A 61 14.81 1.92 -6.35
N ALA A 62 14.22 0.87 -5.78
CA ALA A 62 14.93 -0.14 -5.00
C ALA A 62 15.51 -1.26 -5.85
N GLY A 63 15.23 -1.30 -7.15
CA GLY A 63 15.67 -2.38 -8.04
C GLY A 63 14.92 -3.69 -7.80
N VAL A 64 13.73 -3.63 -7.21
CA VAL A 64 12.91 -4.80 -6.89
C VAL A 64 11.96 -5.07 -8.06
N THR A 65 12.02 -6.27 -8.63
CA THR A 65 11.21 -6.66 -9.78
C THR A 65 10.13 -7.69 -9.45
N GLY A 66 10.19 -8.27 -8.27
CA GLY A 66 9.19 -9.24 -7.82
C GLY A 66 9.01 -9.19 -6.32
N LEU A 67 7.86 -9.65 -5.86
CA LEU A 67 7.50 -9.67 -4.45
C LEU A 67 6.99 -11.04 -4.05
N SER A 68 7.45 -11.52 -2.91
CA SER A 68 6.88 -12.70 -2.25
C SER A 68 5.66 -12.29 -1.45
N VAL A 69 4.62 -13.11 -1.51
CA VAL A 69 3.38 -12.88 -0.77
C VAL A 69 3.47 -13.69 0.52
N CYS A 70 3.69 -12.99 1.64
CA CYS A 70 3.99 -13.60 2.93
C CYS A 70 2.82 -13.45 3.90
N ALA A 71 2.57 -14.50 4.70
CA ALA A 71 1.54 -14.52 5.73
C ALA A 71 0.15 -14.06 5.22
N PRO A 72 -0.33 -14.60 4.09
CA PRO A 72 -1.57 -14.10 3.50
C PRO A 72 -2.80 -14.43 4.34
N GLU A 73 -3.71 -13.47 4.44
CA GLU A 73 -5.05 -13.65 5.00
C GLU A 73 -6.07 -13.24 3.95
N ILE A 74 -7.07 -14.08 3.72
CA ILE A 74 -8.08 -13.85 2.69
C ILE A 74 -9.42 -13.58 3.35
N TYR A 75 -10.03 -12.45 3.01
CA TYR A 75 -11.31 -11.99 3.57
C TYR A 75 -12.45 -12.05 2.57
N CYS A 76 -12.15 -12.41 1.32
CA CYS A 76 -13.13 -12.47 0.24
C CYS A 76 -13.17 -13.89 -0.31
N GLU A 77 -14.35 -14.51 -0.34
CA GLU A 77 -14.53 -15.86 -0.85
C GLU A 77 -14.10 -15.96 -2.30
N GLY A 78 -13.38 -17.03 -2.63
CA GLY A 78 -12.91 -17.28 -3.99
C GLY A 78 -11.62 -16.58 -4.38
N LEU A 79 -11.13 -15.65 -3.54
CA LEU A 79 -9.87 -14.99 -3.81
C LEU A 79 -8.69 -15.92 -3.52
N ARG A 80 -7.75 -15.99 -4.46
CA ARG A 80 -6.52 -16.76 -4.30
C ARG A 80 -5.32 -15.86 -4.52
N LEU A 81 -4.33 -15.99 -3.63
CA LEU A 81 -3.09 -15.23 -3.72
C LEU A 81 -1.96 -16.15 -4.17
N PRO A 82 -1.18 -15.77 -5.20
CA PRO A 82 0.03 -16.51 -5.56
C PRO A 82 1.09 -16.33 -4.47
N LYS A 83 2.08 -17.22 -4.46
CA LYS A 83 3.19 -17.11 -3.50
C LYS A 83 4.17 -16.00 -3.87
N ARG A 84 4.23 -15.65 -5.15
CA ARG A 84 5.13 -14.63 -5.66
C ARG A 84 4.52 -13.97 -6.90
N VAL A 85 4.74 -12.66 -7.04
CA VAL A 85 4.31 -11.88 -8.21
C VAL A 85 5.52 -11.15 -8.81
N CYS A 86 5.63 -11.17 -10.13
CA CYS A 86 6.74 -10.56 -10.85
C CYS A 86 6.30 -9.59 -11.95
N ASP A 87 5.08 -9.73 -12.46
CA ASP A 87 4.58 -8.83 -13.48
C ASP A 87 3.81 -7.66 -12.87
N THR A 88 3.88 -6.53 -13.55
CA THR A 88 3.29 -5.27 -13.07
C THR A 88 1.79 -5.40 -12.83
N ASP A 89 1.05 -6.04 -13.72
CA ASP A 89 -0.40 -6.15 -13.60
C ASP A 89 -0.81 -6.95 -12.35
N SER A 90 -0.14 -8.07 -12.10
CA SER A 90 -0.40 -8.89 -10.91
C SER A 90 -0.02 -8.17 -9.63
N ILE A 91 1.09 -7.43 -9.64
CA ILE A 91 1.52 -6.63 -8.49
C ILE A 91 0.48 -5.55 -8.19
N CYS A 92 0.02 -4.82 -9.20
CA CYS A 92 -1.03 -3.79 -9.03
C CYS A 92 -2.31 -4.39 -8.46
N GLU A 93 -2.70 -5.55 -8.94
CA GLU A 93 -3.93 -6.21 -8.51
C GLU A 93 -3.87 -6.63 -7.04
N ILE A 94 -2.75 -7.22 -6.60
CA ILE A 94 -2.57 -7.60 -5.19
C ILE A 94 -2.58 -6.37 -4.29
N ILE A 95 -1.88 -5.32 -4.67
CA ILE A 95 -1.88 -4.06 -3.90
C ILE A 95 -3.31 -3.52 -3.79
N ARG A 96 -4.06 -3.54 -4.88
CA ARG A 96 -5.46 -3.10 -4.89
C ARG A 96 -6.32 -3.91 -3.94
N TRP A 97 -6.18 -5.24 -3.95
CA TRP A 97 -6.92 -6.12 -3.05
C TRP A 97 -6.60 -5.84 -1.58
N CYS A 98 -5.33 -5.61 -1.27
CA CYS A 98 -4.92 -5.24 0.09
C CYS A 98 -5.51 -3.89 0.52
N LEU A 99 -5.48 -2.88 -0.37
CA LEU A 99 -6.06 -1.56 -0.09
C LEU A 99 -7.57 -1.64 0.11
N ARG A 100 -8.24 -2.53 -0.61
CA ARG A 100 -9.70 -2.73 -0.49
C ARG A 100 -10.08 -3.70 0.61
N GLU A 101 -9.12 -4.16 1.39
CA GLU A 101 -9.35 -5.08 2.51
C GLU A 101 -10.00 -6.41 2.10
N LYS A 102 -9.78 -6.84 0.85
CA LYS A 102 -10.19 -8.17 0.38
C LYS A 102 -9.23 -9.25 0.82
N CYS A 103 -8.01 -8.87 1.12
CA CYS A 103 -6.98 -9.73 1.68
C CYS A 103 -5.98 -8.87 2.44
N TRP A 104 -5.12 -9.54 3.19
CA TRP A 104 -3.94 -8.93 3.77
C TRP A 104 -2.76 -9.83 3.47
N ALA A 105 -1.62 -9.23 3.17
CA ALA A 105 -0.37 -9.93 3.01
C ALA A 105 0.78 -8.96 3.23
N LYS A 106 1.92 -9.48 3.66
CA LYS A 106 3.17 -8.77 3.66
C LYS A 106 3.84 -9.04 2.33
N LEU A 107 4.11 -8.00 1.55
CA LEU A 107 4.75 -8.15 0.24
C LEU A 107 6.24 -7.86 0.39
N GLU A 108 7.07 -8.89 0.19
CA GLU A 108 8.50 -8.81 0.45
C GLU A 108 9.34 -8.97 -0.81
N GLY A 109 10.28 -8.07 -1.00
CA GLY A 109 11.36 -8.17 -1.98
C GLY A 109 12.71 -8.18 -1.26
N THR A 110 13.80 -8.12 -2.02
CA THR A 110 15.13 -8.05 -1.47
C THR A 110 15.34 -6.71 -0.75
N ARG A 111 15.46 -6.74 0.57
CA ARG A 111 15.64 -5.54 1.43
C ARG A 111 14.52 -4.53 1.26
N PHE A 112 13.31 -5.03 1.03
CA PHE A 112 12.16 -4.20 0.72
C PHE A 112 10.92 -4.95 1.14
N PHE A 113 9.99 -4.31 1.85
CA PHE A 113 8.67 -4.86 2.01
C PHE A 113 7.60 -3.79 2.21
N LEU A 114 6.38 -4.16 1.83
CA LEU A 114 5.19 -3.33 2.01
C LEU A 114 4.33 -3.95 3.10
N HIS A 115 3.86 -3.10 4.01
CA HIS A 115 2.95 -3.49 5.09
C HIS A 115 1.70 -2.61 5.03
N PHE A 116 0.56 -3.25 4.78
CA PHE A 116 -0.73 -2.55 4.71
C PHE A 116 -1.34 -2.49 6.10
N GLY A 117 -1.59 -1.26 6.58
CA GLY A 117 -2.34 -1.04 7.81
C GLY A 117 -3.83 -0.95 7.52
N TYR A 118 -4.61 -0.68 8.56
CA TYR A 118 -6.03 -0.38 8.39
C TYR A 118 -6.24 1.05 7.86
N ASP A 119 -7.40 1.31 7.32
CA ASP A 119 -7.85 2.67 6.96
C ASP A 119 -6.92 3.39 5.95
N TYR A 120 -6.39 2.65 4.99
CA TYR A 120 -5.53 3.21 3.95
C TYR A 120 -4.16 3.70 4.46
N TYR A 121 -3.68 3.15 5.55
CA TYR A 121 -2.28 3.35 5.96
C TYR A 121 -1.40 2.31 5.27
N LEU A 122 -0.25 2.75 4.83
CA LEU A 122 0.74 1.88 4.17
C LEU A 122 2.12 2.23 4.69
N SER A 123 2.88 1.21 5.06
CA SER A 123 4.29 1.36 5.43
C SER A 123 5.16 0.66 4.41
N LEU A 124 6.23 1.32 4.01
CA LEU A 124 7.24 0.76 3.14
C LEU A 124 8.55 0.71 3.92
N TYR A 125 9.16 -0.47 3.96
CA TYR A 125 10.43 -0.69 4.65
C TYR A 125 11.49 -0.98 3.61
N ARG A 126 12.60 -0.27 3.69
CA ARG A 126 13.70 -0.42 2.77
C ARG A 126 15.03 -0.32 3.51
N ASN A 127 15.90 -1.30 3.29
CA ASN A 127 17.28 -1.22 3.75
C ASN A 127 18.10 -0.42 2.75
N ARG A 128 18.79 0.61 3.24
CA ARG A 128 19.81 1.27 2.44
C ARG A 128 21.02 0.37 2.35
N CYS A 129 21.40 0.02 1.13
CA CYS A 129 22.68 -0.61 0.89
C CYS A 129 23.78 0.44 0.95
N SER A 130 24.86 0.18 1.70
CA SER A 130 26.12 0.88 1.45
C SER A 130 26.60 0.53 0.04
N LYS A 131 27.45 1.36 -0.56
CA LYS A 131 28.01 1.05 -1.89
C LYS A 131 28.65 -0.33 -1.95
N ALA A 132 29.37 -0.72 -0.90
CA ALA A 132 30.00 -2.03 -0.80
C ALA A 132 28.99 -3.16 -0.74
N ALA A 133 27.96 -3.02 0.08
CA ALA A 133 26.87 -4.01 0.19
C ALA A 133 26.09 -4.16 -1.12
N CYS A 134 25.83 -3.07 -1.83
CA CYS A 134 25.16 -3.11 -3.11
C CYS A 134 25.98 -3.85 -4.18
N ARG A 135 27.30 -3.69 -4.20
CA ARG A 135 28.18 -4.43 -5.11
C ARG A 135 28.17 -5.92 -4.83
N ASN A 136 28.17 -6.29 -3.56
CA ASN A 136 28.17 -7.70 -3.15
C ASN A 136 26.81 -8.39 -3.32
N SER A 137 25.75 -7.60 -3.46
CA SER A 137 24.38 -8.10 -3.59
C SER A 137 23.91 -8.13 -5.04
N GLY A 138 24.71 -7.57 -5.94
CA GLY A 138 24.37 -7.38 -7.36
C GLY A 138 24.19 -8.62 -8.18
#